data_996553c0ac1b5ba9734836387268ea5c
#
_entry.id   996553c0ac1b5ba9734836387268ea5c
#
_cell.length_a   1.000
_cell.length_b   1.000
_cell.length_c   1.000
_cell.angle_alpha   90.00
_cell.angle_beta   90.00
_cell.angle_gamma   90.00
#
_symmetry.space_group_name_H-M   'P 1'
#
loop_
_entity.id
_entity.type
_entity.pdbx_description
1 polymer ?
#
loop_
_entity_poly.entity_id
_entity_poly.type
_entity_poly.pdbx_seq_one_letter_code
_entity_poly.pdbx_strand_id
1 'polypeptide(L)'
;MFKGTNASAGIGIGKAAIIKENELVIRPEKVIDGAAEVERFKGALAETIAQTETLAADLATRVGEKEAEIMQGHLMLLNDPMLTNEIESAITGDNVCSEFAIETVCTMYADMFASMDDELMQQRATDMRDIKVRLQQVLQGVKPVDIAALPEGSVIVAKDLTPSMTAGINPANVAGIVTEMGGRTSHSAILARALEIPAVVAV
;
A
#
# COMPACT_ATOMS: atom_id res chain seq x y z
N MET A 1 28.84 0.59 -9.03
CA MET A 1 27.92 1.69 -9.37
C MET A 1 26.63 1.06 -9.81
N PHE A 2 25.55 1.28 -9.08
CA PHE A 2 24.23 0.80 -9.46
C PHE A 2 23.65 1.72 -10.57
N LYS A 3 22.92 1.14 -11.49
CA LYS A 3 22.23 1.88 -12.56
C LYS A 3 20.76 1.60 -12.41
N GLY A 4 19.97 2.64 -12.51
CA GLY A 4 18.52 2.55 -12.47
C GLY A 4 17.88 3.51 -13.46
N THR A 5 16.56 3.53 -13.48
CA THR A 5 15.74 4.43 -14.30
C THR A 5 15.49 5.72 -13.54
N ASN A 6 15.80 6.86 -14.16
CA ASN A 6 15.46 8.16 -13.60
C ASN A 6 13.94 8.33 -13.56
N ALA A 7 13.37 8.45 -12.37
CA ALA A 7 11.95 8.62 -12.13
C ALA A 7 11.58 10.07 -11.78
N SER A 8 12.46 10.77 -11.05
CA SER A 8 12.35 12.20 -10.76
C SER A 8 13.74 12.83 -10.78
N ALA A 9 13.87 13.97 -11.45
CA ALA A 9 15.15 14.64 -11.67
C ALA A 9 15.69 15.28 -10.39
N GLY A 10 17.02 15.39 -10.29
CA GLY A 10 17.69 16.07 -9.18
C GLY A 10 18.87 15.28 -8.63
N ILE A 11 19.47 15.81 -7.56
CA ILE A 11 20.54 15.18 -6.80
C ILE A 11 20.13 15.17 -5.34
N GLY A 12 19.95 13.96 -4.77
CA GLY A 12 19.69 13.78 -3.35
C GLY A 12 20.94 13.28 -2.64
N ILE A 13 21.32 13.95 -1.56
CA ILE A 13 22.44 13.56 -0.71
C ILE A 13 21.94 13.41 0.71
N GLY A 14 22.14 12.25 1.30
CA GLY A 14 21.64 12.00 2.64
C GLY A 14 22.04 10.64 3.19
N LYS A 15 21.50 10.32 4.37
CA LYS A 15 21.69 9.03 5.02
C LYS A 15 20.69 8.02 4.49
N ALA A 16 21.15 6.84 4.09
CA ALA A 16 20.26 5.77 3.64
C ALA A 16 19.34 5.30 4.78
N ALA A 17 18.04 5.36 4.53
CA ALA A 17 16.98 4.78 5.35
C ALA A 17 16.46 3.54 4.62
N ILE A 18 16.86 2.36 5.06
CA ILE A 18 16.43 1.11 4.42
C ILE A 18 15.06 0.74 4.96
N ILE A 19 14.08 0.77 4.08
CA ILE A 19 12.72 0.37 4.38
C ILE A 19 12.57 -1.12 4.08
N LYS A 20 12.29 -1.90 5.11
CA LYS A 20 11.97 -3.32 4.98
C LYS A 20 10.48 -3.49 5.24
N GLU A 21 9.81 -4.18 4.34
CA GLU A 21 8.44 -4.61 4.57
C GLU A 21 8.42 -5.62 5.73
N ASN A 22 7.40 -5.50 6.57
CA ASN A 22 7.16 -6.52 7.59
C ASN A 22 6.68 -7.80 6.90
N GLU A 23 7.40 -8.89 7.11
CA GLU A 23 6.95 -10.21 6.64
C GLU A 23 5.74 -10.64 7.48
N LEU A 24 4.58 -10.64 6.85
CA LEU A 24 3.36 -11.17 7.45
C LEU A 24 3.30 -12.67 7.20
N VAL A 25 3.12 -13.44 8.27
CA VAL A 25 2.96 -14.90 8.14
C VAL A 25 1.47 -15.21 8.05
N ILE A 26 1.02 -15.53 6.84
CA ILE A 26 -0.37 -15.89 6.56
C ILE A 26 -0.47 -17.40 6.43
N ARG A 27 -1.36 -18.02 7.24
CA ARG A 27 -1.60 -19.46 7.24
C ARG A 27 -3.10 -19.74 7.13
N PRO A 28 -3.48 -20.85 6.49
CA PRO A 28 -4.90 -21.25 6.40
C PRO A 28 -5.38 -21.85 7.73
N GLU A 29 -5.45 -21.03 8.76
CA GLU A 29 -5.92 -21.45 10.07
C GLU A 29 -7.45 -21.63 10.05
N LYS A 30 -7.93 -22.76 10.59
CA LYS A 30 -9.36 -23.01 10.71
C LYS A 30 -9.92 -22.30 11.93
N VAL A 31 -11.08 -21.69 11.77
CA VAL A 31 -11.81 -21.00 12.85
C VAL A 31 -13.02 -21.83 13.29
N ILE A 32 -13.36 -21.73 14.58
CA ILE A 32 -14.50 -22.44 15.17
C ILE A 32 -15.77 -21.60 15.03
N ASP A 33 -15.65 -20.29 15.15
CA ASP A 33 -16.76 -19.33 15.08
C ASP A 33 -16.52 -18.34 13.92
N GLY A 34 -17.09 -18.65 12.77
CA GLY A 34 -16.99 -17.81 11.58
C GLY A 34 -17.70 -16.46 11.75
N ALA A 35 -18.75 -16.37 12.58
CA ALA A 35 -19.43 -15.11 12.83
C ALA A 35 -18.55 -14.15 13.64
N ALA A 36 -17.89 -14.63 14.69
CA ALA A 36 -16.95 -13.84 15.46
C ALA A 36 -15.75 -13.39 14.60
N GLU A 37 -15.31 -14.25 13.68
CA GLU A 37 -14.20 -13.92 12.77
C GLU A 37 -14.60 -12.88 11.73
N VAL A 38 -15.83 -12.88 11.23
CA VAL A 38 -16.38 -11.84 10.37
C VAL A 38 -16.42 -10.49 11.10
N GLU A 39 -16.82 -10.47 12.38
CA GLU A 39 -16.80 -9.23 13.17
C GLU A 39 -15.37 -8.71 13.39
N ARG A 40 -14.40 -9.61 13.57
CA ARG A 40 -12.98 -9.25 13.63
C ARG A 40 -12.49 -8.62 12.31
N PHE A 41 -12.87 -9.19 11.17
CA PHE A 41 -12.61 -8.62 9.85
C PHE A 41 -13.23 -7.23 9.69
N LYS A 42 -14.51 -7.06 10.04
CA LYS A 42 -15.21 -5.77 9.96
C LYS A 42 -14.54 -4.69 10.81
N GLY A 43 -14.05 -5.06 12.00
CA GLY A 43 -13.27 -4.15 12.83
C GLY A 43 -11.98 -3.69 12.15
N ALA A 44 -11.23 -4.62 11.55
CA ALA A 44 -10.01 -4.29 10.80
C ALA A 44 -10.29 -3.47 9.54
N LEU A 45 -11.40 -3.77 8.83
CA LEU A 45 -11.83 -2.99 7.67
C LEU A 45 -12.14 -1.54 8.05
N ALA A 46 -12.92 -1.33 9.11
CA ALA A 46 -13.27 0.01 9.59
C ALA A 46 -12.01 0.81 10.00
N GLU A 47 -11.06 0.18 10.68
CA GLU A 47 -9.80 0.82 11.04
C GLU A 47 -8.96 1.16 9.80
N THR A 48 -8.87 0.24 8.84
CA THR A 48 -8.13 0.48 7.59
C THR A 48 -8.75 1.63 6.78
N ILE A 49 -10.08 1.73 6.74
CA ILE A 49 -10.79 2.85 6.10
C ILE A 49 -10.43 4.16 6.79
N ALA A 50 -10.52 4.25 8.12
CA ALA A 50 -10.20 5.45 8.88
C ALA A 50 -8.75 5.91 8.69
N GLN A 51 -7.80 4.97 8.67
CA GLN A 51 -6.39 5.25 8.36
C GLN A 51 -6.24 5.77 6.92
N THR A 52 -6.99 5.23 5.95
CA THR A 52 -6.92 5.66 4.55
C THR A 52 -7.51 7.06 4.36
N GLU A 53 -8.61 7.38 5.04
CA GLU A 53 -9.20 8.72 5.05
C GLU A 53 -8.21 9.76 5.59
N THR A 54 -7.50 9.41 6.68
CA THR A 54 -6.46 10.28 7.26
C THR A 54 -5.33 10.51 6.25
N LEU A 55 -4.82 9.44 5.61
CA LEU A 55 -3.78 9.55 4.60
C LEU A 55 -4.23 10.39 3.39
N ALA A 56 -5.47 10.23 2.94
CA ALA A 56 -6.03 11.01 1.83
C ALA A 56 -6.10 12.50 2.17
N ALA A 57 -6.59 12.85 3.36
CA ALA A 57 -6.70 14.23 3.82
C ALA A 57 -5.31 14.89 3.98
N ASP A 58 -4.36 14.17 4.57
CA ASP A 58 -2.97 14.64 4.72
C ASP A 58 -2.31 14.86 3.36
N LEU A 59 -2.49 13.93 2.42
CA LEU A 59 -1.90 14.03 1.09
C LEU A 59 -2.50 15.20 0.29
N ALA A 60 -3.83 15.37 0.34
CA ALA A 60 -4.51 16.51 -0.29
C ALA A 60 -3.97 17.85 0.23
N THR A 61 -3.74 17.95 1.53
CA THR A 61 -3.21 19.18 2.16
C THR A 61 -1.76 19.45 1.79
N ARG A 62 -0.92 18.41 1.73
CA ARG A 62 0.55 18.57 1.52
C ARG A 62 0.96 18.64 0.06
N VAL A 63 0.26 17.95 -0.81
CA VAL A 63 0.65 17.79 -2.23
C VAL A 63 -0.42 18.32 -3.16
N GLY A 64 -1.66 17.89 -2.97
CA GLY A 64 -2.81 18.33 -3.77
C GLY A 64 -3.88 17.27 -3.90
N GLU A 65 -5.06 17.71 -4.34
CA GLU A 65 -6.23 16.84 -4.52
C GLU A 65 -5.99 15.73 -5.54
N LYS A 66 -5.25 16.04 -6.60
CA LYS A 66 -4.96 15.09 -7.66
C LYS A 66 -4.14 13.89 -7.17
N GLU A 67 -3.15 14.13 -6.34
CA GLU A 67 -2.32 13.09 -5.76
C GLU A 67 -3.09 12.28 -4.70
N ALA A 68 -4.04 12.92 -4.02
CA ALA A 68 -4.93 12.27 -3.06
C ALA A 68 -5.94 11.32 -3.73
N GLU A 69 -6.21 11.45 -5.05
CA GLU A 69 -7.09 10.53 -5.79
C GLU A 69 -6.64 9.06 -5.69
N ILE A 70 -5.35 8.80 -5.48
CA ILE A 70 -4.83 7.45 -5.26
C ILE A 70 -5.48 6.84 -4.01
N MET A 71 -5.50 7.58 -2.90
CA MET A 71 -6.12 7.11 -1.66
C MET A 71 -7.65 7.06 -1.75
N GLN A 72 -8.28 7.92 -2.54
CA GLN A 72 -9.71 7.82 -2.85
C GLN A 72 -10.02 6.51 -3.59
N GLY A 73 -9.13 6.08 -4.49
CA GLY A 73 -9.22 4.78 -5.14
C GLY A 73 -9.19 3.61 -4.14
N HIS A 74 -8.34 3.68 -3.12
CA HIS A 74 -8.32 2.69 -2.04
C HIS A 74 -9.62 2.69 -1.24
N LEU A 75 -10.16 3.87 -0.91
CA LEU A 75 -11.45 3.99 -0.21
C LEU A 75 -12.60 3.38 -1.02
N MET A 76 -12.61 3.56 -2.33
CA MET A 76 -13.61 2.92 -3.20
C MET A 76 -13.54 1.40 -3.13
N LEU A 77 -12.34 0.81 -3.18
CA LEU A 77 -12.16 -0.64 -3.10
C LEU A 77 -12.49 -1.18 -1.71
N LEU A 78 -12.08 -0.50 -0.63
CA LEU A 78 -12.39 -0.90 0.75
C LEU A 78 -13.88 -0.85 1.07
N ASN A 79 -14.64 0.05 0.43
CA ASN A 79 -16.08 0.18 0.59
C ASN A 79 -16.89 -0.62 -0.46
N ASP A 80 -16.23 -1.39 -1.32
CA ASP A 80 -16.92 -2.20 -2.31
C ASP A 80 -17.61 -3.40 -1.66
N PRO A 81 -18.97 -3.46 -1.71
CA PRO A 81 -19.71 -4.59 -1.15
C PRO A 81 -19.36 -5.94 -1.80
N MET A 82 -18.91 -5.96 -3.05
CA MET A 82 -18.51 -7.21 -3.70
C MET A 82 -17.26 -7.79 -3.04
N LEU A 83 -16.23 -6.98 -2.83
CA LEU A 83 -15.00 -7.40 -2.17
C LEU A 83 -15.27 -7.85 -0.72
N THR A 84 -16.00 -7.05 0.05
CA THR A 84 -16.24 -7.34 1.47
C THR A 84 -17.11 -8.58 1.66
N ASN A 85 -18.19 -8.74 0.88
CA ASN A 85 -19.04 -9.93 0.94
C ASN A 85 -18.31 -11.20 0.52
N GLU A 86 -17.37 -11.11 -0.43
CA GLU A 86 -16.59 -12.26 -0.87
C GLU A 86 -15.60 -12.70 0.20
N ILE A 87 -14.96 -11.75 0.91
CA ILE A 87 -14.11 -12.07 2.07
C ILE A 87 -14.95 -12.69 3.20
N GLU A 88 -16.12 -12.14 3.54
CA GLU A 88 -17.03 -12.70 4.54
C GLU A 88 -17.49 -14.12 4.16
N SER A 89 -17.77 -14.34 2.87
CA SER A 89 -18.16 -15.66 2.36
C SER A 89 -17.01 -16.67 2.44
N ALA A 90 -15.78 -16.25 2.16
CA ALA A 90 -14.61 -17.13 2.33
C ALA A 90 -14.38 -17.48 3.81
N ILE A 91 -14.52 -16.53 4.74
CA ILE A 91 -14.41 -16.78 6.18
C ILE A 91 -15.44 -17.82 6.62
N THR A 92 -16.72 -17.63 6.28
CA THR A 92 -17.81 -18.48 6.79
C THR A 92 -17.95 -19.79 6.02
N GLY A 93 -17.73 -19.78 4.70
CA GLY A 93 -17.87 -20.97 3.85
C GLY A 93 -16.72 -21.97 4.03
N ASP A 94 -15.50 -21.45 4.10
CA ASP A 94 -14.29 -22.28 4.24
C ASP A 94 -13.85 -22.45 5.70
N ASN A 95 -14.47 -21.73 6.64
CA ASN A 95 -14.09 -21.69 8.06
C ASN A 95 -12.61 -21.36 8.25
N VAL A 96 -12.11 -20.33 7.58
CA VAL A 96 -10.72 -19.87 7.66
C VAL A 96 -10.61 -18.52 8.36
N CYS A 97 -9.41 -18.20 8.87
CA CYS A 97 -9.15 -16.91 9.49
C CYS A 97 -9.22 -15.76 8.48
N SER A 98 -9.50 -14.57 8.97
CA SER A 98 -9.64 -13.36 8.16
C SER A 98 -8.40 -13.05 7.33
N GLU A 99 -7.20 -13.25 7.89
CA GLU A 99 -5.94 -13.02 7.18
C GLU A 99 -5.82 -13.89 5.92
N PHE A 100 -6.22 -15.17 6.03
CA PHE A 100 -6.15 -16.09 4.89
C PHE A 100 -7.27 -15.82 3.87
N ALA A 101 -8.48 -15.49 4.32
CA ALA A 101 -9.58 -15.07 3.44
C ALA A 101 -9.19 -13.80 2.63
N ILE A 102 -8.62 -12.80 3.29
CA ILE A 102 -8.11 -11.57 2.65
C ILE A 102 -6.99 -11.92 1.66
N GLU A 103 -6.04 -12.79 2.05
CA GLU A 103 -4.96 -13.23 1.16
C GLU A 103 -5.51 -13.81 -0.12
N THR A 104 -6.46 -14.73 0.00
CA THR A 104 -7.04 -15.45 -1.15
C THR A 104 -7.85 -14.52 -2.05
N VAL A 105 -8.79 -13.79 -1.48
CA VAL A 105 -9.73 -12.94 -2.24
C VAL A 105 -9.00 -11.75 -2.87
N CYS A 106 -8.21 -11.01 -2.09
CA CYS A 106 -7.49 -9.84 -2.64
C CYS A 106 -6.44 -10.24 -3.67
N THR A 107 -5.79 -11.40 -3.54
CA THR A 107 -4.85 -11.89 -4.55
C THR A 107 -5.59 -12.22 -5.85
N MET A 108 -6.74 -12.88 -5.76
CA MET A 108 -7.59 -13.17 -6.92
C MET A 108 -8.01 -11.89 -7.66
N TYR A 109 -8.46 -10.87 -6.95
CA TYR A 109 -8.80 -9.56 -7.54
C TYR A 109 -7.58 -8.86 -8.15
N ALA A 110 -6.45 -8.87 -7.46
CA ALA A 110 -5.22 -8.26 -7.97
C ALA A 110 -4.74 -8.94 -9.26
N ASP A 111 -4.80 -10.27 -9.34
CA ASP A 111 -4.41 -11.02 -10.53
C ASP A 111 -5.40 -10.81 -11.68
N MET A 112 -6.69 -10.72 -11.38
CA MET A 112 -7.72 -10.35 -12.35
C MET A 112 -7.44 -8.97 -12.96
N PHE A 113 -7.23 -7.95 -12.13
CA PHE A 113 -6.91 -6.60 -12.59
C PHE A 113 -5.59 -6.56 -13.39
N ALA A 114 -4.56 -7.27 -12.94
CA ALA A 114 -3.28 -7.34 -13.62
C ALA A 114 -3.36 -8.02 -15.01
N SER A 115 -4.34 -8.90 -15.22
CA SER A 115 -4.54 -9.60 -16.50
C SER A 115 -5.30 -8.78 -17.54
N MET A 116 -5.90 -7.65 -17.15
CA MET A 116 -6.64 -6.80 -18.07
C MET A 116 -5.69 -6.00 -18.97
N ASP A 117 -6.06 -5.82 -20.23
CA ASP A 117 -5.31 -5.01 -21.19
C ASP A 117 -5.72 -3.52 -21.07
N ASP A 118 -5.63 -2.99 -19.86
CA ASP A 118 -5.98 -1.63 -19.49
C ASP A 118 -5.04 -1.15 -18.39
N GLU A 119 -4.31 -0.08 -18.64
CA GLU A 119 -3.28 0.44 -17.71
C GLU A 119 -3.87 0.88 -16.36
N LEU A 120 -5.09 1.45 -16.38
CA LEU A 120 -5.77 1.85 -15.15
C LEU A 120 -6.13 0.64 -14.29
N MET A 121 -6.62 -0.44 -14.91
CA MET A 121 -6.93 -1.68 -14.19
C MET A 121 -5.66 -2.36 -13.66
N GLN A 122 -4.55 -2.32 -14.40
CA GLN A 122 -3.26 -2.81 -13.91
C GLN A 122 -2.76 -2.02 -12.69
N GLN A 123 -3.03 -0.70 -12.64
CA GLN A 123 -2.74 0.10 -11.44
C GLN A 123 -3.61 -0.34 -10.26
N ARG A 124 -4.90 -0.69 -10.48
CA ARG A 124 -5.78 -1.24 -9.44
C ARG A 124 -5.26 -2.55 -8.84
N ALA A 125 -4.51 -3.34 -9.59
CA ALA A 125 -3.84 -4.52 -9.04
C ALA A 125 -2.84 -4.15 -7.93
N THR A 126 -2.10 -3.06 -8.11
CA THR A 126 -1.16 -2.55 -7.09
C THR A 126 -1.89 -2.01 -5.87
N ASP A 127 -2.98 -1.27 -6.08
CA ASP A 127 -3.84 -0.77 -5.00
C ASP A 127 -4.40 -1.93 -4.17
N MET A 128 -4.90 -2.98 -4.82
CA MET A 128 -5.44 -4.17 -4.16
C MET A 128 -4.38 -4.91 -3.32
N ARG A 129 -3.14 -5.01 -3.82
CA ARG A 129 -2.03 -5.61 -3.05
C ARG A 129 -1.68 -4.78 -1.81
N ASP A 130 -1.69 -3.45 -1.91
CA ASP A 130 -1.45 -2.57 -0.76
C ASP A 130 -2.58 -2.69 0.28
N ILE A 131 -3.85 -2.65 -0.15
CA ILE A 131 -5.03 -2.85 0.71
C ILE A 131 -4.94 -4.19 1.44
N LYS A 132 -4.60 -5.27 0.73
CA LYS A 132 -4.41 -6.60 1.31
C LYS A 132 -3.43 -6.57 2.48
N VAL A 133 -2.24 -6.05 2.26
CA VAL A 133 -1.19 -5.97 3.30
C VAL A 133 -1.65 -5.13 4.48
N ARG A 134 -2.31 -4.00 4.25
CA ARG A 134 -2.78 -3.11 5.32
C ARG A 134 -3.86 -3.75 6.18
N LEU A 135 -4.84 -4.42 5.58
CA LEU A 135 -5.86 -5.18 6.32
C LEU A 135 -5.23 -6.26 7.19
N GLN A 136 -4.27 -7.00 6.65
CA GLN A 136 -3.55 -8.05 7.38
C GLN A 136 -2.68 -7.48 8.51
N GLN A 137 -2.05 -6.34 8.30
CA GLN A 137 -1.29 -5.63 9.36
C GLN A 137 -2.19 -5.22 10.52
N VAL A 138 -3.35 -4.66 10.24
CA VAL A 138 -4.33 -4.29 11.28
C VAL A 138 -4.79 -5.52 12.06
N LEU A 139 -5.14 -6.61 11.37
CA LEU A 139 -5.55 -7.86 12.01
C LEU A 139 -4.49 -8.46 12.93
N GLN A 140 -3.23 -8.36 12.53
CA GLN A 140 -2.10 -8.90 13.32
C GLN A 140 -1.53 -7.89 14.32
N GLY A 141 -2.07 -6.66 14.38
CA GLY A 141 -1.54 -5.60 15.25
C GLY A 141 -0.12 -5.16 14.87
N VAL A 142 0.29 -5.38 13.62
CA VAL A 142 1.61 -5.01 13.11
C VAL A 142 1.55 -3.56 12.63
N LYS A 143 2.39 -2.71 13.21
CA LYS A 143 2.47 -1.31 12.78
C LYS A 143 3.21 -1.21 11.45
N PRO A 144 2.68 -0.47 10.46
CA PRO A 144 3.40 -0.17 9.24
C PRO A 144 4.69 0.63 9.55
N VAL A 145 5.62 0.61 8.61
CA VAL A 145 6.82 1.45 8.70
C VAL A 145 6.40 2.91 8.61
N ASP A 146 6.74 3.69 9.64
CA ASP A 146 6.44 5.13 9.66
C ASP A 146 7.46 5.91 8.83
N ILE A 147 7.15 6.10 7.56
CA ILE A 147 7.99 6.88 6.63
C ILE A 147 7.93 8.39 6.94
N ALA A 148 6.83 8.86 7.52
CA ALA A 148 6.69 10.27 7.89
C ALA A 148 7.65 10.69 9.01
N ALA A 149 8.00 9.75 9.90
CA ALA A 149 8.92 9.98 11.01
C ALA A 149 10.41 9.80 10.66
N LEU A 150 10.76 9.63 9.38
CA LEU A 150 12.17 9.55 9.00
C LEU A 150 12.92 10.84 9.35
N PRO A 151 14.19 10.75 9.79
CA PRO A 151 15.01 11.93 10.04
C PRO A 151 15.20 12.79 8.79
N GLU A 152 15.38 14.09 9.00
CA GLU A 152 15.72 15.04 7.92
C GLU A 152 16.99 14.58 7.17
N GLY A 153 16.97 14.75 5.85
CA GLY A 153 18.07 14.33 4.97
C GLY A 153 18.14 12.81 4.75
N SER A 154 17.04 12.08 4.95
CA SER A 154 16.99 10.65 4.65
C SER A 154 16.91 10.39 3.14
N VAL A 155 17.65 9.39 2.67
CA VAL A 155 17.46 8.79 1.34
C VAL A 155 16.77 7.44 1.55
N ILE A 156 15.51 7.34 1.11
CA ILE A 156 14.74 6.10 1.18
C ILE A 156 15.35 5.08 0.24
N VAL A 157 15.63 3.89 0.76
CA VAL A 157 16.06 2.71 -0.03
C VAL A 157 15.08 1.58 0.28
N ALA A 158 14.35 1.13 -0.72
CA ALA A 158 13.31 0.11 -0.58
C ALA A 158 13.33 -0.86 -1.76
N LYS A 159 12.75 -2.04 -1.57
CA LYS A 159 12.48 -2.94 -2.69
C LYS A 159 11.43 -2.32 -3.62
N ASP A 160 10.34 -1.85 -3.03
CA ASP A 160 9.29 -1.05 -3.67
C ASP A 160 8.66 -0.13 -2.62
N LEU A 161 7.89 0.84 -3.07
CA LEU A 161 7.09 1.70 -2.19
C LEU A 161 5.63 1.57 -2.60
N THR A 162 4.82 1.05 -1.69
CA THR A 162 3.38 0.94 -1.90
C THR A 162 2.71 2.32 -1.97
N PRO A 163 1.49 2.43 -2.52
CA PRO A 163 0.75 3.69 -2.55
C PRO A 163 0.59 4.33 -1.17
N SER A 164 0.26 3.53 -0.15
CA SER A 164 0.09 4.03 1.22
C SER A 164 1.41 4.50 1.85
N MET A 165 2.52 3.83 1.57
CA MET A 165 3.85 4.27 2.01
C MET A 165 4.23 5.60 1.36
N THR A 166 4.01 5.74 0.06
CA THR A 166 4.34 6.97 -0.67
C THR A 166 3.49 8.15 -0.20
N ALA A 167 2.21 7.91 0.09
CA ALA A 167 1.32 8.93 0.67
C ALA A 167 1.82 9.47 2.02
N GLY A 168 2.52 8.65 2.80
CA GLY A 168 3.11 9.05 4.08
C GLY A 168 4.43 9.85 3.98
N ILE A 169 5.05 10.01 2.81
CA ILE A 169 6.33 10.69 2.67
C ILE A 169 6.23 12.18 3.07
N ASN A 170 7.08 12.61 4.00
CA ASN A 170 7.28 14.02 4.30
C ASN A 170 8.45 14.56 3.47
N PRO A 171 8.21 15.47 2.50
CA PRO A 171 9.26 15.99 1.62
C PRO A 171 10.35 16.77 2.36
N ALA A 172 10.05 17.33 3.53
CA ALA A 172 11.06 18.02 4.34
C ALA A 172 12.13 17.07 4.90
N ASN A 173 11.79 15.81 5.06
CA ASN A 173 12.67 14.80 5.66
C ASN A 173 13.41 13.95 4.61
N VAL A 174 12.90 13.87 3.38
CA VAL A 174 13.38 12.95 2.36
C VAL A 174 14.18 13.68 1.28
N ALA A 175 15.48 13.39 1.21
CA ALA A 175 16.40 13.95 0.23
C ALA A 175 16.43 13.16 -1.09
N GLY A 176 15.93 11.94 -1.13
CA GLY A 176 15.91 11.11 -2.34
C GLY A 176 15.25 9.75 -2.11
N ILE A 177 14.87 9.11 -3.21
CA ILE A 177 14.23 7.79 -3.22
C ILE A 177 14.99 6.87 -4.18
N VAL A 178 15.26 5.65 -3.72
CA VAL A 178 15.86 4.58 -4.52
C VAL A 178 15.03 3.32 -4.32
N THR A 179 14.50 2.74 -5.40
CA THR A 179 13.78 1.47 -5.33
C THR A 179 14.38 0.43 -6.28
N GLU A 180 14.40 -0.82 -5.84
CA GLU A 180 14.82 -1.96 -6.63
C GLU A 180 13.83 -2.25 -7.76
N MET A 181 12.53 -2.04 -7.48
CA MET A 181 11.44 -2.23 -8.41
C MET A 181 10.81 -0.90 -8.84
N GLY A 182 9.81 -0.99 -9.70
CA GLY A 182 9.04 0.16 -10.17
C GLY A 182 9.46 0.65 -11.55
N GLY A 183 8.77 1.66 -12.03
CA GLY A 183 8.96 2.29 -13.32
C GLY A 183 8.60 3.77 -13.30
N ARG A 184 8.74 4.46 -14.45
CA ARG A 184 8.43 5.90 -14.55
C ARG A 184 6.96 6.24 -14.31
N THR A 185 6.07 5.26 -14.40
CA THR A 185 4.62 5.38 -14.18
C THR A 185 4.18 4.79 -12.83
N SER A 186 5.09 4.28 -11.99
CA SER A 186 4.76 3.79 -10.65
C SER A 186 4.26 4.91 -9.73
N HIS A 187 3.47 4.58 -8.73
CA HIS A 187 2.97 5.52 -7.72
C HIS A 187 4.13 6.29 -7.04
N SER A 188 5.20 5.59 -6.69
CA SER A 188 6.41 6.20 -6.11
C SER A 188 7.05 7.22 -7.04
N ALA A 189 7.12 6.95 -8.35
CA ALA A 189 7.67 7.85 -9.35
C ALA A 189 6.78 9.08 -9.58
N ILE A 190 5.46 8.89 -9.60
CA ILE A 190 4.48 9.99 -9.76
C ILE A 190 4.58 10.94 -8.56
N LEU A 191 4.52 10.39 -7.35
CA LEU A 191 4.57 11.21 -6.14
C LEU A 191 5.94 11.86 -5.93
N ALA A 192 7.05 11.17 -6.23
CA ALA A 192 8.38 11.76 -6.17
C ALA A 192 8.50 13.00 -7.06
N ARG A 193 7.91 12.96 -8.27
CA ARG A 193 7.86 14.15 -9.15
C ARG A 193 6.99 15.25 -8.59
N ALA A 194 5.82 14.93 -8.04
CA ALA A 194 4.91 15.91 -7.45
C ALA A 194 5.53 16.61 -6.22
N LEU A 195 6.32 15.87 -5.44
CA LEU A 195 7.05 16.38 -4.28
C LEU A 195 8.43 16.97 -4.62
N GLU A 196 8.84 16.95 -5.89
CA GLU A 196 10.17 17.38 -6.36
C GLU A 196 11.34 16.64 -5.67
N ILE A 197 11.12 15.41 -5.21
CA ILE A 197 12.13 14.57 -4.59
C ILE A 197 12.88 13.80 -5.69
N PRO A 198 14.23 13.87 -5.75
CA PRO A 198 15.02 13.04 -6.67
C PRO A 198 14.74 11.56 -6.48
N ALA A 199 14.47 10.82 -7.56
CA ALA A 199 14.13 9.40 -7.47
C ALA A 199 14.75 8.57 -8.60
N VAL A 200 15.29 7.42 -8.22
CA VAL A 200 15.81 6.38 -9.13
C VAL A 200 15.11 5.07 -8.80
N VAL A 201 14.54 4.43 -9.81
CA VAL A 201 13.80 3.16 -9.69
C VAL A 201 14.43 2.08 -10.59
N ALA A 202 14.08 0.83 -10.36
CA ALA A 202 14.63 -0.32 -11.10
C ALA A 202 16.18 -0.36 -11.05
N VAL A 203 16.72 -0.33 -9.83
CA VAL A 203 18.17 -0.31 -9.56
C VAL A 203 18.74 -1.73 -9.43
#